data_b6abc3c992acc820294f15e06456df3c
#
_entry.id   b6abc3c992acc820294f15e06456df3c
#
_cell.length_a   1.000
_cell.length_b   1.000
_cell.length_c   1.000
_cell.angle_alpha   90.00
_cell.angle_beta   90.00
_cell.angle_gamma   90.00
#
_symmetry.space_group_name_H-M   'P 1'
#
loop_
_entity.id
_entity.type
_entity.pdbx_description
1 polymer ?
#
loop_
_entity_poly.entity_id
_entity_poly.type
_entity_poly.pdbx_seq_one_letter_code
_entity_poly.pdbx_strand_id
1 'polypeptide(L)'
;MTRAGEVLEQAGFAIDHGDEDDGIHVAYTRPPMSIWEMHRSVNGVPSGEIGKLIGAEVDRTIETAAETTCDGVLCRVPDRFHHGLIMLLHTASHLTSEGVGLRHLCDWVVFVSDLSDAEFREIFEKKLKEFGLWKFAQVLTLLGIKYLGAPKRVWAIEAIERKEVSSEQLESLMNDILSGGNFGFKDMNRYHEIKYISDRGERTVSSDGIIKQGFRTLNKKVFEDYKAIDKHRFLLPIGYLAEGGKYIGLLITGKRKSSGTKQKLKEAAQRKKVYSSLQLFENNY
;
A
#
# COMPACT_ATOMS: atom_id res chain seq x y z
N MET A 1 -8.67 15.50 15.65
CA MET A 1 -8.57 14.17 16.28
C MET A 1 -9.02 14.15 17.72
N THR A 2 -8.55 15.02 18.59
CA THR A 2 -8.88 15.02 20.02
C THR A 2 -10.40 14.94 20.27
N ARG A 3 -11.19 15.81 19.63
CA ARG A 3 -12.65 15.82 19.78
C ARG A 3 -13.33 14.53 19.29
N ALA A 4 -12.87 13.92 18.19
CA ALA A 4 -13.44 12.66 17.70
C ALA A 4 -13.10 11.49 18.63
N GLY A 5 -11.87 11.46 19.17
CA GLY A 5 -11.47 10.49 20.18
C GLY A 5 -12.33 10.61 21.46
N GLU A 6 -12.52 11.81 21.97
CA GLU A 6 -13.38 12.07 23.12
C GLU A 6 -14.82 11.56 22.91
N VAL A 7 -15.37 11.75 21.71
CA VAL A 7 -16.72 11.24 21.37
C VAL A 7 -16.74 9.71 21.36
N LEU A 8 -15.71 9.05 20.81
CA LEU A 8 -15.61 7.59 20.83
C LEU A 8 -15.45 7.05 22.25
N GLU A 9 -14.62 7.66 23.08
CA GLU A 9 -14.45 7.28 24.48
C GLU A 9 -15.73 7.46 25.28
N GLN A 10 -16.46 8.56 25.10
CA GLN A 10 -17.78 8.77 25.71
C GLN A 10 -18.81 7.73 25.24
N ALA A 11 -18.69 7.25 24.01
CA ALA A 11 -19.51 6.15 23.49
C ALA A 11 -19.06 4.76 23.98
N GLY A 12 -18.05 4.69 24.85
CA GLY A 12 -17.56 3.44 25.44
C GLY A 12 -16.54 2.68 24.60
N PHE A 13 -15.92 3.34 23.62
CA PHE A 13 -14.78 2.77 22.90
C PHE A 13 -13.49 3.02 23.68
N ALA A 14 -12.56 2.09 23.62
CA ALA A 14 -11.22 2.22 24.17
C ALA A 14 -10.18 2.17 23.04
N ILE A 15 -9.05 2.88 23.23
CA ILE A 15 -7.93 2.79 22.30
C ILE A 15 -7.40 1.36 22.33
N ASP A 16 -7.21 0.77 21.16
CA ASP A 16 -6.54 -0.52 21.01
C ASP A 16 -5.02 -0.30 21.04
N HIS A 17 -4.43 -0.60 22.21
CA HIS A 17 -2.98 -0.49 22.42
C HIS A 17 -2.15 -1.62 21.78
N GLY A 18 -2.81 -2.60 21.14
CA GLY A 18 -2.15 -3.67 20.39
C GLY A 18 -1.63 -3.19 19.01
N ASP A 19 -2.17 -2.09 18.53
CA ASP A 19 -1.71 -1.45 17.30
C ASP A 19 -0.72 -0.34 17.64
N GLU A 20 0.54 -0.46 17.18
CA GLU A 20 1.54 0.59 17.36
C GLU A 20 1.04 1.86 16.65
N ASP A 21 1.01 2.99 17.34
CA ASP A 21 0.69 4.30 16.73
C ASP A 21 1.72 4.60 15.63
N ASP A 22 1.35 4.32 14.40
CA ASP A 22 2.16 4.58 13.21
C ASP A 22 2.16 6.07 12.79
N GLY A 23 1.48 6.92 13.58
CA GLY A 23 1.27 8.33 13.29
C GLY A 23 0.20 8.61 12.24
N ILE A 24 -0.38 7.59 11.62
CA ILE A 24 -1.37 7.69 10.55
C ILE A 24 -2.79 7.52 11.10
N HIS A 25 -3.01 6.52 11.95
CA HIS A 25 -4.32 6.23 12.54
C HIS A 25 -4.24 5.85 14.02
N VAL A 26 -5.39 5.84 14.66
CA VAL A 26 -5.60 5.28 16.01
C VAL A 26 -6.78 4.33 15.93
N ALA A 27 -6.57 3.09 16.36
CA ALA A 27 -7.61 2.09 16.43
C ALA A 27 -8.40 2.20 17.73
N TYR A 28 -9.71 2.13 17.64
CA TYR A 28 -10.65 2.10 18.75
C TYR A 28 -11.45 0.81 18.73
N THR A 29 -11.62 0.18 19.90
CA THR A 29 -12.37 -1.06 20.04
C THR A 29 -13.46 -0.94 21.09
N ARG A 30 -14.60 -1.61 20.86
CA ARG A 30 -15.71 -1.78 21.80
C ARG A 30 -16.39 -3.12 21.52
N PRO A 31 -15.99 -4.21 22.17
CA PRO A 31 -16.61 -5.51 21.94
C PRO A 31 -18.14 -5.50 22.21
N PRO A 32 -18.97 -6.16 21.41
CA PRO A 32 -18.62 -7.03 20.26
C PRO A 32 -18.51 -6.30 18.91
N MET A 33 -18.40 -4.97 18.91
CA MET A 33 -18.32 -4.17 17.69
C MET A 33 -16.98 -4.34 16.98
N SER A 34 -16.97 -4.03 15.68
CA SER A 34 -15.75 -4.01 14.88
C SER A 34 -14.78 -2.93 15.36
N ILE A 35 -13.50 -3.09 15.04
CA ILE A 35 -12.48 -2.06 15.25
C ILE A 35 -12.78 -0.86 14.36
N TRP A 36 -12.64 0.33 14.92
CA TRP A 36 -12.77 1.62 14.24
C TRP A 36 -11.42 2.29 14.17
N GLU A 37 -10.95 2.52 12.96
CA GLU A 37 -9.70 3.23 12.71
C GLU A 37 -9.98 4.70 12.44
N MET A 38 -9.48 5.56 13.33
CA MET A 38 -9.56 7.01 13.16
C MET A 38 -8.28 7.52 12.50
N HIS A 39 -8.35 7.83 11.22
CA HIS A 39 -7.22 8.29 10.44
C HIS A 39 -6.92 9.77 10.65
N ARG A 40 -5.65 10.11 10.87
CA ARG A 40 -5.10 11.48 10.90
C ARG A 40 -4.78 11.98 9.49
N SER A 41 -4.43 11.05 8.61
CA SER A 41 -4.11 11.30 7.21
C SER A 41 -4.48 10.09 6.36
N VAL A 42 -4.63 10.30 5.06
CA VAL A 42 -4.84 9.20 4.13
C VAL A 42 -3.53 8.42 3.97
N ASN A 43 -3.60 7.10 4.16
CA ASN A 43 -2.47 6.21 3.94
C ASN A 43 -2.16 6.08 2.44
N GLY A 44 -0.87 5.95 2.08
CA GLY A 44 -0.45 5.70 0.71
C GLY A 44 -0.01 6.93 -0.08
N VAL A 45 -0.04 8.12 0.47
CA VAL A 45 0.53 9.32 -0.16
C VAL A 45 2.05 9.16 -0.21
N PRO A 46 2.70 9.18 -1.41
CA PRO A 46 4.14 9.04 -1.53
C PRO A 46 4.88 10.30 -1.07
N SER A 47 6.19 10.23 -0.92
CA SER A 47 7.03 11.41 -0.74
C SER A 47 7.32 12.11 -2.08
N GLY A 48 7.96 13.28 -2.02
CA GLY A 48 8.35 14.04 -3.21
C GLY A 48 7.26 14.96 -3.78
N GLU A 49 7.48 15.47 -4.99
CA GLU A 49 6.59 16.49 -5.58
C GLU A 49 5.18 15.93 -5.89
N ILE A 50 5.10 14.71 -6.41
CA ILE A 50 3.81 14.06 -6.66
C ILE A 50 3.05 13.85 -5.33
N GLY A 51 3.77 13.46 -4.26
CA GLY A 51 3.17 13.33 -2.94
C GLY A 51 2.62 14.63 -2.39
N LYS A 52 3.27 15.76 -2.63
CA LYS A 52 2.75 17.09 -2.26
C LYS A 52 1.46 17.42 -3.02
N LEU A 53 1.41 17.12 -4.33
CA LEU A 53 0.21 17.33 -5.13
C LEU A 53 -0.96 16.47 -4.66
N ILE A 54 -0.71 15.19 -4.41
CA ILE A 54 -1.71 14.26 -3.90
C ILE A 54 -2.16 14.68 -2.49
N GLY A 55 -1.23 15.05 -1.60
CA GLY A 55 -1.52 15.49 -0.25
C GLY A 55 -2.43 16.72 -0.24
N ALA A 56 -2.12 17.72 -1.05
CA ALA A 56 -2.96 18.92 -1.18
C ALA A 56 -4.39 18.60 -1.69
N GLU A 57 -4.54 17.59 -2.54
CA GLU A 57 -5.86 17.15 -2.98
C GLU A 57 -6.59 16.37 -1.89
N VAL A 58 -5.90 15.47 -1.20
CA VAL A 58 -6.46 14.67 -0.10
C VAL A 58 -6.93 15.55 1.06
N ASP A 59 -6.21 16.63 1.37
CA ASP A 59 -6.59 17.58 2.43
C ASP A 59 -7.95 18.25 2.17
N ARG A 60 -8.39 18.30 0.90
CA ARG A 60 -9.70 18.84 0.51
C ARG A 60 -10.86 17.86 0.74
N THR A 61 -10.59 16.60 1.05
CA THR A 61 -11.63 15.56 1.21
C THR A 61 -12.75 15.97 2.17
N ILE A 62 -12.41 16.65 3.27
CA ILE A 62 -13.42 17.09 4.25
C ILE A 62 -14.25 18.24 3.72
N GLU A 63 -13.65 19.15 2.94
CA GLU A 63 -14.35 20.30 2.36
C GLU A 63 -15.35 19.89 1.30
N THR A 64 -14.99 18.92 0.47
CA THR A 64 -15.80 18.41 -0.64
C THR A 64 -16.71 17.26 -0.26
N ALA A 65 -16.68 16.80 0.99
CA ALA A 65 -17.44 15.67 1.48
C ALA A 65 -18.95 15.82 1.22
N ALA A 66 -19.54 14.79 0.62
CA ALA A 66 -20.96 14.72 0.34
C ALA A 66 -21.75 14.20 1.55
N GLU A 67 -22.98 14.68 1.72
CA GLU A 67 -23.90 14.15 2.71
C GLU A 67 -24.63 12.91 2.16
N THR A 68 -24.73 11.88 2.98
CA THR A 68 -25.48 10.67 2.66
C THR A 68 -26.13 10.10 3.92
N THR A 69 -27.00 9.12 3.75
CA THR A 69 -27.64 8.41 4.87
C THR A 69 -27.18 6.97 4.89
N CYS A 70 -26.56 6.56 5.99
CA CYS A 70 -26.17 5.18 6.25
C CYS A 70 -27.03 4.64 7.41
N ASP A 71 -27.81 3.60 7.15
CA ASP A 71 -28.75 2.99 8.14
C ASP A 71 -29.65 4.01 8.86
N GLY A 72 -30.12 5.03 8.11
CA GLY A 72 -30.97 6.08 8.66
C GLY A 72 -30.23 7.21 9.40
N VAL A 73 -28.92 7.14 9.51
CA VAL A 73 -28.07 8.17 10.13
C VAL A 73 -27.44 9.03 9.06
N LEU A 74 -27.61 10.35 9.17
CA LEU A 74 -26.93 11.31 8.28
C LEU A 74 -25.43 11.30 8.56
N CYS A 75 -24.64 11.07 7.54
CA CYS A 75 -23.19 11.10 7.61
C CYS A 75 -22.57 11.85 6.41
N ARG A 76 -21.32 12.27 6.57
CA ARG A 76 -20.53 12.85 5.48
C ARG A 76 -19.52 11.83 5.00
N VAL A 77 -19.44 11.64 3.69
CA VAL A 77 -18.54 10.71 3.04
C VAL A 77 -17.69 11.46 2.01
N PRO A 78 -16.48 10.98 1.69
CA PRO A 78 -15.72 11.54 0.58
C PRO A 78 -16.58 11.63 -0.70
N ASP A 79 -16.43 12.70 -1.45
CA ASP A 79 -17.04 12.75 -2.78
C ASP A 79 -16.47 11.63 -3.68
N ARG A 80 -17.05 11.46 -4.85
CA ARG A 80 -16.72 10.35 -5.76
C ARG A 80 -15.24 10.32 -6.17
N PHE A 81 -14.65 11.49 -6.40
CA PHE A 81 -13.22 11.58 -6.74
C PHE A 81 -12.33 11.19 -5.57
N HIS A 82 -12.54 11.81 -4.41
CA HIS A 82 -11.74 11.52 -3.23
C HIS A 82 -11.90 10.09 -2.74
N HIS A 83 -13.11 9.51 -2.84
CA HIS A 83 -13.33 8.10 -2.50
C HIS A 83 -12.47 7.19 -3.38
N GLY A 84 -12.52 7.33 -4.70
CA GLY A 84 -11.71 6.54 -5.62
C GLY A 84 -10.21 6.78 -5.44
N LEU A 85 -9.79 8.02 -5.19
CA LEU A 85 -8.39 8.35 -4.91
C LEU A 85 -7.89 7.67 -3.62
N ILE A 86 -8.65 7.74 -2.53
CA ILE A 86 -8.33 7.08 -1.26
C ILE A 86 -8.19 5.56 -1.45
N MET A 87 -9.11 4.94 -2.19
CA MET A 87 -9.03 3.49 -2.48
C MET A 87 -7.76 3.12 -3.24
N LEU A 88 -7.37 3.90 -4.25
CA LEU A 88 -6.14 3.68 -5.00
C LEU A 88 -4.90 3.86 -4.14
N LEU A 89 -4.83 4.93 -3.35
CA LEU A 89 -3.72 5.20 -2.45
C LEU A 89 -3.57 4.11 -1.39
N HIS A 90 -4.68 3.70 -0.78
CA HIS A 90 -4.71 2.63 0.21
C HIS A 90 -4.25 1.30 -0.39
N THR A 91 -4.76 0.94 -1.58
CA THR A 91 -4.34 -0.28 -2.28
C THR A 91 -2.86 -0.22 -2.67
N ALA A 92 -2.35 0.93 -3.15
CA ALA A 92 -0.94 1.12 -3.46
C ALA A 92 -0.05 1.01 -2.20
N SER A 93 -0.51 1.53 -1.06
CA SER A 93 0.18 1.39 0.23
C SER A 93 0.33 -0.07 0.63
N HIS A 94 -0.76 -0.84 0.58
CA HIS A 94 -0.71 -2.27 0.87
C HIS A 94 0.20 -3.02 -0.10
N LEU A 95 0.15 -2.69 -1.39
CA LEU A 95 1.00 -3.32 -2.39
C LEU A 95 2.50 -3.16 -2.05
N THR A 96 2.88 -1.97 -1.57
CA THR A 96 4.28 -1.64 -1.25
C THR A 96 4.69 -1.95 0.19
N SER A 97 3.77 -2.42 1.05
CA SER A 97 4.04 -2.76 2.47
C SER A 97 3.81 -4.23 2.80
N GLU A 98 2.58 -4.69 2.75
CA GLU A 98 2.16 -6.01 3.27
C GLU A 98 1.66 -6.94 2.17
N GLY A 99 1.27 -6.37 1.04
CA GLY A 99 0.62 -7.03 -0.06
C GLY A 99 -0.88 -6.76 -0.09
N VAL A 100 -1.42 -6.79 -1.31
CA VAL A 100 -2.85 -6.57 -1.58
C VAL A 100 -3.61 -7.88 -1.41
N GLY A 101 -4.74 -7.84 -0.71
CA GLY A 101 -5.69 -8.94 -0.67
C GLY A 101 -6.81 -8.78 -1.70
N LEU A 102 -7.52 -9.88 -1.98
CA LEU A 102 -8.64 -9.90 -2.94
C LEU A 102 -9.74 -8.88 -2.58
N ARG A 103 -9.92 -8.59 -1.30
CA ARG A 103 -10.91 -7.60 -0.82
C ARG A 103 -10.69 -6.22 -1.46
N HIS A 104 -9.45 -5.72 -1.49
CA HIS A 104 -9.16 -4.41 -2.10
C HIS A 104 -9.53 -4.37 -3.58
N LEU A 105 -9.32 -5.49 -4.29
CA LEU A 105 -9.75 -5.60 -5.69
C LEU A 105 -11.27 -5.62 -5.81
N CYS A 106 -11.97 -6.34 -4.93
CA CYS A 106 -13.44 -6.37 -4.91
C CYS A 106 -14.03 -4.99 -4.63
N ASP A 107 -13.49 -4.28 -3.63
CA ASP A 107 -13.93 -2.92 -3.28
C ASP A 107 -13.78 -1.97 -4.49
N TRP A 108 -12.62 -2.03 -5.18
CA TRP A 108 -12.39 -1.25 -6.40
C TRP A 108 -13.37 -1.62 -7.52
N VAL A 109 -13.62 -2.91 -7.74
CA VAL A 109 -14.56 -3.39 -8.78
C VAL A 109 -15.97 -2.90 -8.51
N VAL A 110 -16.45 -2.97 -7.27
CA VAL A 110 -17.77 -2.46 -6.89
C VAL A 110 -17.84 -0.96 -7.19
N PHE A 111 -16.84 -0.20 -6.77
CA PHE A 111 -16.77 1.23 -6.97
C PHE A 111 -16.82 1.63 -8.46
N VAL A 112 -15.99 1.02 -9.32
CA VAL A 112 -15.96 1.37 -10.76
C VAL A 112 -17.16 0.83 -11.52
N SER A 113 -17.84 -0.20 -10.99
CA SER A 113 -19.04 -0.75 -11.64
C SER A 113 -20.23 0.20 -11.60
N ASP A 114 -20.24 1.13 -10.65
CA ASP A 114 -21.27 2.15 -10.50
C ASP A 114 -21.05 3.40 -11.39
N LEU A 115 -19.98 3.42 -12.17
CA LEU A 115 -19.61 4.54 -13.03
C LEU A 115 -19.64 4.14 -14.50
N SER A 116 -20.19 5.00 -15.35
CA SER A 116 -20.01 4.88 -16.81
C SER A 116 -18.59 5.23 -17.23
N ASP A 117 -18.19 4.85 -18.43
CA ASP A 117 -16.88 5.23 -19.00
C ASP A 117 -16.69 6.74 -19.08
N ALA A 118 -17.74 7.48 -19.45
CA ALA A 118 -17.70 8.94 -19.57
C ALA A 118 -17.50 9.60 -18.19
N GLU A 119 -18.29 9.20 -17.20
CA GLU A 119 -18.19 9.72 -15.83
C GLU A 119 -16.81 9.42 -15.23
N PHE A 120 -16.29 8.19 -15.40
CA PHE A 120 -14.97 7.84 -14.88
C PHE A 120 -13.87 8.71 -15.49
N ARG A 121 -13.91 8.94 -16.80
CA ARG A 121 -12.94 9.82 -17.47
C ARG A 121 -13.05 11.26 -16.99
N GLU A 122 -14.26 11.80 -16.93
CA GLU A 122 -14.49 13.17 -16.49
C GLU A 122 -13.94 13.41 -15.07
N ILE A 123 -14.24 12.48 -14.16
CA ILE A 123 -13.88 12.62 -12.74
C ILE A 123 -12.39 12.33 -12.50
N PHE A 124 -11.82 11.31 -13.15
CA PHE A 124 -10.54 10.72 -12.72
C PHE A 124 -9.38 10.92 -13.70
N GLU A 125 -9.61 10.89 -15.03
CA GLU A 125 -8.54 10.70 -16.01
C GLU A 125 -7.42 11.72 -15.86
N LYS A 126 -7.76 13.01 -15.85
CA LYS A 126 -6.77 14.09 -15.75
C LYS A 126 -5.93 14.01 -14.48
N LYS A 127 -6.60 13.86 -13.36
CA LYS A 127 -5.94 13.85 -12.04
C LYS A 127 -5.14 12.58 -11.80
N LEU A 128 -5.66 11.41 -12.18
CA LEU A 128 -4.90 10.17 -12.02
C LEU A 128 -3.68 10.10 -12.95
N LYS A 129 -3.72 10.73 -14.13
CA LYS A 129 -2.54 10.90 -14.98
C LYS A 129 -1.52 11.82 -14.30
N GLU A 130 -1.94 12.96 -13.78
CA GLU A 130 -1.10 13.90 -13.04
C GLU A 130 -0.41 13.23 -11.83
N PHE A 131 -1.13 12.35 -11.14
CA PHE A 131 -0.64 11.65 -9.94
C PHE A 131 0.13 10.36 -10.24
N GLY A 132 0.23 9.93 -11.51
CA GLY A 132 0.85 8.68 -11.89
C GLY A 132 0.10 7.44 -11.39
N LEU A 133 -1.24 7.54 -11.28
CA LEU A 133 -2.13 6.46 -10.82
C LEU A 133 -3.05 5.92 -11.92
N TRP A 134 -3.06 6.53 -13.12
CA TRP A 134 -3.97 6.14 -14.20
C TRP A 134 -3.79 4.68 -14.63
N LYS A 135 -2.55 4.28 -14.91
CA LYS A 135 -2.22 2.90 -15.27
C LYS A 135 -2.62 1.90 -14.17
N PHE A 136 -2.42 2.26 -12.91
CA PHE A 136 -2.79 1.42 -11.78
C PHE A 136 -4.31 1.20 -11.72
N ALA A 137 -5.10 2.26 -11.89
CA ALA A 137 -6.57 2.16 -11.98
C ALA A 137 -7.00 1.27 -13.15
N GLN A 138 -6.36 1.39 -14.32
CA GLN A 138 -6.62 0.52 -15.48
C GLN A 138 -6.31 -0.94 -15.15
N VAL A 139 -5.16 -1.24 -14.54
CA VAL A 139 -4.77 -2.60 -14.18
C VAL A 139 -5.73 -3.24 -13.18
N LEU A 140 -6.11 -2.54 -12.12
CA LEU A 140 -7.10 -3.06 -11.15
C LEU A 140 -8.45 -3.34 -11.82
N THR A 141 -8.90 -2.45 -12.71
CA THR A 141 -10.16 -2.65 -13.44
C THR A 141 -10.07 -3.83 -14.40
N LEU A 142 -8.96 -4.01 -15.11
CA LEU A 142 -8.73 -5.16 -15.99
C LEU A 142 -8.69 -6.48 -15.22
N LEU A 143 -8.11 -6.50 -14.02
CA LEU A 143 -8.19 -7.67 -13.13
C LEU A 143 -9.64 -8.00 -12.76
N GLY A 144 -10.42 -6.98 -12.42
CA GLY A 144 -11.86 -7.13 -12.16
C GLY A 144 -12.62 -7.71 -13.35
N ILE A 145 -12.38 -7.18 -14.55
CA ILE A 145 -13.01 -7.68 -15.79
C ILE A 145 -12.61 -9.13 -16.06
N LYS A 146 -11.33 -9.44 -15.93
CA LYS A 146 -10.80 -10.78 -16.29
C LYS A 146 -11.18 -11.87 -15.29
N TYR A 147 -11.20 -11.57 -14.00
CA TYR A 147 -11.29 -12.59 -12.95
C TYR A 147 -12.54 -12.52 -12.07
N LEU A 148 -13.20 -11.35 -12.00
CA LEU A 148 -14.35 -11.14 -11.10
C LEU A 148 -15.66 -10.85 -11.85
N GLY A 149 -15.66 -10.90 -13.18
CA GLY A 149 -16.86 -10.66 -13.98
C GLY A 149 -17.33 -9.20 -13.98
N ALA A 150 -16.47 -8.25 -13.69
CA ALA A 150 -16.78 -6.82 -13.74
C ALA A 150 -17.22 -6.39 -15.16
N PRO A 151 -18.08 -5.37 -15.28
CA PRO A 151 -18.45 -4.81 -16.57
C PRO A 151 -17.21 -4.32 -17.34
N LYS A 152 -17.23 -4.52 -18.66
CA LYS A 152 -16.17 -3.99 -19.53
C LYS A 152 -16.13 -2.48 -19.44
N ARG A 153 -14.91 -1.94 -19.31
CA ARG A 153 -14.63 -0.50 -19.28
C ARG A 153 -13.66 -0.16 -20.40
N VAL A 154 -14.11 0.67 -21.35
CA VAL A 154 -13.32 1.03 -22.54
C VAL A 154 -12.01 1.70 -22.13
N TRP A 155 -12.05 2.63 -21.18
CA TRP A 155 -10.88 3.34 -20.69
C TRP A 155 -9.80 2.42 -20.08
N ALA A 156 -10.20 1.26 -19.54
CA ALA A 156 -9.25 0.27 -19.01
C ALA A 156 -8.74 -0.65 -20.14
N ILE A 157 -9.60 -1.06 -21.07
CA ILE A 157 -9.25 -1.95 -22.18
C ILE A 157 -8.23 -1.31 -23.11
N GLU A 158 -8.28 0.01 -23.30
CA GLU A 158 -7.32 0.77 -24.10
C GLU A 158 -5.84 0.50 -23.67
N ALA A 159 -5.57 0.23 -22.40
CA ALA A 159 -4.23 -0.11 -21.96
C ALA A 159 -3.70 -1.43 -22.55
N ILE A 160 -4.59 -2.38 -22.84
CA ILE A 160 -4.25 -3.63 -23.55
C ILE A 160 -4.03 -3.33 -25.03
N GLU A 161 -4.92 -2.56 -25.64
CA GLU A 161 -4.85 -2.19 -27.06
C GLU A 161 -3.56 -1.42 -27.38
N ARG A 162 -3.16 -0.53 -26.48
CA ARG A 162 -1.88 0.21 -26.56
C ARG A 162 -0.64 -0.60 -26.16
N LYS A 163 -0.83 -1.87 -25.75
CA LYS A 163 0.25 -2.75 -25.26
C LYS A 163 0.98 -2.22 -24.02
N GLU A 164 0.32 -1.36 -23.25
CA GLU A 164 0.84 -0.84 -21.96
C GLU A 164 0.66 -1.86 -20.83
N VAL A 165 -0.34 -2.76 -20.97
CA VAL A 165 -0.64 -3.84 -20.04
C VAL A 165 -0.77 -5.16 -20.81
N SER A 166 -0.05 -6.19 -20.36
CA SER A 166 -0.12 -7.52 -20.96
C SER A 166 -0.97 -8.51 -20.13
N SER A 167 -1.49 -9.54 -20.76
CA SER A 167 -2.19 -10.63 -20.06
C SER A 167 -1.31 -11.33 -19.03
N GLU A 168 -0.01 -11.50 -19.32
CA GLU A 168 0.97 -12.09 -18.41
C GLU A 168 1.16 -11.24 -17.14
N GLN A 169 1.19 -9.90 -17.30
CA GLN A 169 1.27 -8.96 -16.19
C GLN A 169 0.03 -9.09 -15.28
N LEU A 170 -1.17 -9.13 -15.85
CA LEU A 170 -2.42 -9.31 -15.10
C LEU A 170 -2.43 -10.64 -14.34
N GLU A 171 -2.01 -11.73 -15.00
CA GLU A 171 -1.95 -13.05 -14.38
C GLU A 171 -0.94 -13.09 -13.22
N SER A 172 0.24 -12.52 -13.42
CA SER A 172 1.27 -12.45 -12.40
C SER A 172 0.81 -11.64 -11.18
N LEU A 173 0.12 -10.51 -11.39
CA LEU A 173 -0.41 -9.71 -10.30
C LEU A 173 -1.56 -10.42 -9.57
N MET A 174 -2.47 -11.07 -10.31
CA MET A 174 -3.55 -11.84 -9.69
C MET A 174 -3.03 -13.00 -8.85
N ASN A 175 -2.03 -13.73 -9.35
CA ASN A 175 -1.38 -14.80 -8.60
C ASN A 175 -0.72 -14.27 -7.32
N ASP A 176 -0.11 -13.08 -7.39
CA ASP A 176 0.46 -12.42 -6.22
C ASP A 176 -0.62 -12.04 -5.18
N ILE A 177 -1.75 -11.48 -5.62
CA ILE A 177 -2.91 -11.16 -4.77
C ILE A 177 -3.45 -12.42 -4.08
N LEU A 178 -3.66 -13.49 -4.83
CA LEU A 178 -4.20 -14.76 -4.30
C LEU A 178 -3.21 -15.43 -3.32
N SER A 179 -1.92 -15.37 -3.61
CA SER A 179 -0.90 -15.95 -2.74
C SER A 179 -0.76 -15.22 -1.40
N GLY A 180 -1.04 -13.91 -1.38
CA GLY A 180 -0.97 -13.07 -0.19
C GLY A 180 -2.07 -13.35 0.84
N GLY A 181 -3.17 -13.97 0.42
CA GLY A 181 -4.33 -14.21 1.28
C GLY A 181 -5.03 -12.92 1.70
N ASN A 182 -5.68 -12.94 2.87
CA ASN A 182 -6.32 -11.74 3.41
C ASN A 182 -5.24 -10.84 4.03
N PHE A 183 -5.10 -9.62 3.55
CA PHE A 183 -4.12 -8.60 4.00
C PHE A 183 -2.64 -9.03 3.94
N GLY A 184 -2.25 -9.98 3.10
CA GLY A 184 -0.85 -10.43 3.01
C GLY A 184 -0.35 -11.26 4.19
N PHE A 185 -1.14 -11.46 5.25
CA PHE A 185 -0.75 -12.13 6.49
C PHE A 185 -0.58 -13.65 6.38
N LYS A 186 -0.98 -14.26 5.27
CA LYS A 186 -0.86 -15.71 5.09
C LYS A 186 0.60 -16.18 5.01
N ASP A 187 1.50 -15.29 4.62
CA ASP A 187 2.92 -15.59 4.52
C ASP A 187 3.80 -14.49 5.14
N MET A 188 4.28 -14.70 6.36
CA MET A 188 5.23 -13.81 7.04
C MET A 188 6.52 -13.57 6.25
N ASN A 189 6.88 -14.45 5.31
CA ASN A 189 8.04 -14.24 4.45
C ASN A 189 7.81 -13.09 3.47
N ARG A 190 6.57 -12.92 2.99
CA ARG A 190 6.17 -11.83 2.09
C ARG A 190 6.46 -10.45 2.68
N TYR A 191 6.14 -10.24 3.95
CA TYR A 191 6.49 -9.01 4.67
C TYR A 191 7.99 -8.71 4.66
N HIS A 192 8.83 -9.75 4.81
CA HIS A 192 10.27 -9.58 4.73
C HIS A 192 10.76 -9.31 3.30
N GLU A 193 10.13 -9.93 2.30
CA GLU A 193 10.49 -9.75 0.89
C GLU A 193 10.18 -8.35 0.38
N ILE A 194 9.05 -7.78 0.78
CA ILE A 194 8.67 -6.42 0.40
C ILE A 194 9.72 -5.39 0.84
N LYS A 195 10.41 -5.60 1.96
CA LYS A 195 11.52 -4.73 2.40
C LYS A 195 12.67 -4.65 1.39
N TYR A 196 12.83 -5.64 0.52
CA TYR A 196 13.82 -5.63 -0.56
C TYR A 196 13.31 -5.01 -1.85
N ILE A 197 12.02 -4.75 -1.96
CA ILE A 197 11.35 -4.30 -3.17
C ILE A 197 10.94 -2.84 -3.08
N SER A 198 10.40 -2.42 -1.94
CA SER A 198 9.83 -1.09 -1.73
C SER A 198 10.68 -0.23 -0.79
N ASP A 199 10.67 1.06 -1.03
CA ASP A 199 11.11 2.04 -0.06
C ASP A 199 9.91 2.49 0.78
N ARG A 200 9.81 1.98 2.02
CA ARG A 200 8.70 2.31 2.91
C ARG A 200 8.62 3.80 3.26
N GLY A 201 9.75 4.50 3.23
CA GLY A 201 9.79 5.94 3.47
C GLY A 201 9.22 6.72 2.29
N GLU A 202 9.43 6.25 1.07
CA GLU A 202 8.96 6.89 -0.15
C GLU A 202 7.62 6.32 -0.65
N ARG A 203 7.18 5.18 -0.10
CA ARG A 203 5.96 4.44 -0.50
C ARG A 203 5.89 4.12 -1.99
N THR A 204 7.05 3.91 -2.59
CA THR A 204 7.21 3.59 -4.00
C THR A 204 7.99 2.28 -4.18
N VAL A 205 7.94 1.71 -5.36
CA VAL A 205 8.79 0.57 -5.69
C VAL A 205 10.22 1.08 -5.91
N SER A 206 11.18 0.54 -5.14
CA SER A 206 12.57 0.97 -5.24
C SER A 206 13.14 0.72 -6.64
N SER A 207 13.77 1.73 -7.23
CA SER A 207 14.54 1.62 -8.47
C SER A 207 15.85 0.83 -8.28
N ASP A 208 16.34 0.74 -7.05
CA ASP A 208 17.58 0.05 -6.70
C ASP A 208 17.48 -1.46 -6.93
N GLY A 209 18.59 -2.11 -7.29
CA GLY A 209 18.68 -3.58 -7.32
C GLY A 209 18.41 -4.18 -5.95
N ILE A 210 17.87 -5.42 -5.88
CA ILE A 210 17.50 -6.10 -4.63
C ILE A 210 18.66 -6.14 -3.63
N ILE A 211 19.88 -6.38 -4.10
CA ILE A 211 21.06 -6.41 -3.25
C ILE A 211 21.33 -5.04 -2.64
N LYS A 212 21.27 -3.97 -3.45
CA LYS A 212 21.49 -2.59 -2.98
C LYS A 212 20.40 -2.17 -2.00
N GLN A 213 19.15 -2.52 -2.27
CA GLN A 213 18.04 -2.29 -1.35
C GLN A 213 18.20 -3.07 -0.05
N GLY A 214 18.67 -4.32 -0.12
CA GLY A 214 19.03 -5.11 1.08
C GLY A 214 20.08 -4.44 1.95
N PHE A 215 21.14 -3.89 1.34
CA PHE A 215 22.14 -3.10 2.06
C PHE A 215 21.56 -1.81 2.65
N ARG A 216 20.68 -1.12 1.93
CA ARG A 216 20.00 0.09 2.42
C ARG A 216 19.14 -0.22 3.66
N THR A 217 18.39 -1.32 3.61
CA THR A 217 17.58 -1.80 4.73
C THR A 217 18.44 -2.19 5.93
N LEU A 218 19.55 -2.91 5.70
CA LEU A 218 20.50 -3.26 6.75
C LEU A 218 21.14 -2.01 7.36
N ASN A 219 21.53 -1.06 6.53
CA ASN A 219 22.11 0.21 6.97
C ASN A 219 21.14 0.97 7.87
N LYS A 220 19.88 1.13 7.42
CA LYS A 220 18.82 1.78 8.21
C LYS A 220 18.65 1.10 9.57
N LYS A 221 18.57 -0.23 9.59
CA LYS A 221 18.46 -1.01 10.82
C LYS A 221 19.65 -0.81 11.77
N VAL A 222 20.88 -0.76 11.24
CA VAL A 222 22.08 -0.51 12.04
C VAL A 222 22.03 0.87 12.69
N PHE A 223 21.56 1.90 11.98
CA PHE A 223 21.38 3.24 12.56
C PHE A 223 20.26 3.30 13.61
N GLU A 224 19.16 2.58 13.39
CA GLU A 224 18.03 2.51 14.34
C GLU A 224 18.42 1.78 15.64
N ASP A 225 19.10 0.62 15.52
CA ASP A 225 19.46 -0.22 16.66
C ASP A 225 20.66 0.31 17.44
N TYR A 226 21.56 1.04 16.80
CA TYR A 226 22.81 1.52 17.39
C TYR A 226 22.97 3.04 17.29
N LYS A 227 22.26 3.78 18.12
CA LYS A 227 22.28 5.27 18.15
C LYS A 227 23.67 5.90 18.27
N ALA A 228 24.66 5.17 18.84
CA ALA A 228 26.04 5.63 18.91
C ALA A 228 26.71 5.76 17.53
N ILE A 229 26.24 5.01 16.52
CA ILE A 229 26.76 5.05 15.15
C ILE A 229 26.41 6.37 14.45
N ASP A 230 25.27 6.99 14.78
CA ASP A 230 24.90 8.32 14.28
C ASP A 230 25.95 9.39 14.64
N LYS A 231 26.51 9.29 15.86
CA LYS A 231 27.53 10.20 16.35
C LYS A 231 28.93 9.83 15.86
N HIS A 232 29.19 8.54 15.64
CA HIS A 232 30.51 7.98 15.36
C HIS A 232 30.46 7.01 14.17
N ARG A 233 30.38 7.52 12.95
CA ARG A 233 30.22 6.73 11.72
C ARG A 233 31.33 5.72 11.46
N PHE A 234 32.51 5.87 12.06
CA PHE A 234 33.58 4.87 11.99
C PHE A 234 33.23 3.53 12.67
N LEU A 235 32.19 3.51 13.53
CA LEU A 235 31.65 2.31 14.15
C LEU A 235 30.71 1.50 13.23
N LEU A 236 30.39 2.00 12.05
CA LEU A 236 29.49 1.35 11.10
C LEU A 236 29.86 -0.11 10.79
N PRO A 237 31.14 -0.48 10.55
CA PRO A 237 31.52 -1.87 10.35
C PRO A 237 31.21 -2.77 11.55
N ILE A 238 31.32 -2.25 12.77
CA ILE A 238 31.00 -2.97 13.99
C ILE A 238 29.48 -3.21 14.07
N GLY A 239 28.67 -2.24 13.70
CA GLY A 239 27.21 -2.40 13.59
C GLY A 239 26.81 -3.50 12.61
N TYR A 240 27.45 -3.57 11.45
CA TYR A 240 27.20 -4.64 10.49
C TYR A 240 27.62 -6.01 11.01
N LEU A 241 28.77 -6.11 11.69
CA LEU A 241 29.22 -7.36 12.32
C LEU A 241 28.26 -7.80 13.43
N ALA A 242 27.77 -6.87 14.23
CA ALA A 242 26.82 -7.17 15.30
C ALA A 242 25.47 -7.68 14.74
N GLU A 243 24.93 -7.03 13.69
CA GLU A 243 23.72 -7.51 13.04
C GLU A 243 23.92 -8.86 12.32
N GLY A 244 25.07 -9.05 11.67
CA GLY A 244 25.46 -10.33 11.10
C GLY A 244 25.59 -11.43 12.15
N GLY A 245 26.18 -11.13 13.30
CA GLY A 245 26.28 -12.05 14.44
C GLY A 245 24.92 -12.44 15.03
N LYS A 246 24.02 -11.48 15.21
CA LYS A 246 22.61 -11.76 15.59
C LYS A 246 21.93 -12.70 14.59
N TYR A 247 22.12 -12.44 13.29
CA TYR A 247 21.56 -13.29 12.24
C TYR A 247 22.07 -14.73 12.31
N ILE A 248 23.40 -14.90 12.45
CA ILE A 248 24.05 -16.21 12.58
C ILE A 248 23.58 -16.92 13.85
N GLY A 249 23.48 -16.21 14.97
CA GLY A 249 22.95 -16.74 16.22
C GLY A 249 21.52 -17.28 16.10
N LEU A 250 20.65 -16.57 15.37
CA LEU A 250 19.29 -17.03 15.09
C LEU A 250 19.24 -18.28 14.20
N LEU A 251 20.19 -18.42 13.28
CA LEU A 251 20.33 -19.64 12.45
C LEU A 251 20.79 -20.83 13.29
N ILE A 252 21.82 -20.64 14.14
CA ILE A 252 22.36 -21.70 15.00
C ILE A 252 21.34 -22.18 16.04
N THR A 253 20.56 -21.27 16.61
CA THR A 253 19.52 -21.59 17.60
C THR A 253 18.24 -22.18 16.98
N GLY A 254 18.19 -22.36 15.65
CA GLY A 254 17.02 -22.90 14.93
C GLY A 254 15.79 -21.96 14.92
N LYS A 255 15.89 -20.78 15.54
CA LYS A 255 14.83 -19.76 15.52
C LYS A 255 14.62 -19.16 14.13
N ARG A 256 15.56 -19.34 13.21
CA ARG A 256 15.47 -18.95 11.81
C ARG A 256 16.00 -20.07 10.90
N LYS A 257 15.21 -20.46 9.90
CA LYS A 257 15.64 -21.44 8.90
C LYS A 257 16.36 -20.75 7.75
N SER A 258 17.55 -21.24 7.38
CA SER A 258 18.30 -20.68 6.23
C SER A 258 17.81 -21.21 4.88
N SER A 259 16.97 -22.26 4.89
CA SER A 259 16.46 -22.89 3.68
C SER A 259 15.56 -21.92 2.90
N GLY A 260 15.95 -21.59 1.68
CA GLY A 260 15.13 -20.82 0.77
C GLY A 260 15.58 -19.39 0.46
N THR A 261 16.72 -18.91 0.95
CA THR A 261 17.18 -17.53 0.68
C THR A 261 17.28 -17.24 -0.82
N LYS A 262 17.78 -18.17 -1.63
CA LYS A 262 17.83 -18.03 -3.10
C LYS A 262 16.41 -17.99 -3.70
N GLN A 263 15.52 -18.85 -3.21
CA GLN A 263 14.14 -18.89 -3.66
C GLN A 263 13.41 -17.58 -3.30
N LYS A 264 13.55 -17.10 -2.07
CA LYS A 264 12.97 -15.82 -1.61
C LYS A 264 13.47 -14.64 -2.42
N LEU A 265 14.76 -14.58 -2.73
CA LEU A 265 15.32 -13.51 -3.58
C LEU A 265 14.76 -13.58 -5.00
N LYS A 266 14.53 -14.79 -5.55
CA LYS A 266 13.90 -14.97 -6.85
C LYS A 266 12.45 -14.50 -6.85
N GLU A 267 11.69 -14.86 -5.83
CA GLU A 267 10.29 -14.44 -5.64
C GLU A 267 10.19 -12.93 -5.46
N ALA A 268 11.06 -12.33 -4.64
CA ALA A 268 11.16 -10.89 -4.49
C ALA A 268 11.50 -10.20 -5.83
N ALA A 269 12.43 -10.75 -6.62
CA ALA A 269 12.78 -10.22 -7.94
C ALA A 269 11.59 -10.25 -8.92
N GLN A 270 10.86 -11.36 -8.93
CA GLN A 270 9.68 -11.51 -9.78
C GLN A 270 8.57 -10.53 -9.37
N ARG A 271 8.29 -10.44 -8.07
CA ARG A 271 7.33 -9.48 -7.51
C ARG A 271 7.72 -8.04 -7.81
N LYS A 272 9.01 -7.70 -7.66
CA LYS A 272 9.53 -6.38 -8.01
C LYS A 272 9.24 -6.03 -9.47
N LYS A 273 9.47 -6.98 -10.40
CA LYS A 273 9.18 -6.77 -11.83
C LYS A 273 7.70 -6.46 -12.05
N VAL A 274 6.80 -7.19 -11.39
CA VAL A 274 5.35 -6.96 -11.48
C VAL A 274 4.99 -5.57 -10.94
N TYR A 275 5.46 -5.22 -9.76
CA TYR A 275 5.12 -3.94 -9.13
C TYR A 275 5.73 -2.74 -9.87
N SER A 276 6.97 -2.84 -10.33
CA SER A 276 7.59 -1.78 -11.14
C SER A 276 6.84 -1.55 -12.45
N SER A 277 6.22 -2.59 -13.02
CA SER A 277 5.44 -2.45 -14.26
C SER A 277 4.13 -1.67 -14.07
N LEU A 278 3.68 -1.46 -12.82
CA LEU A 278 2.51 -0.64 -12.50
C LEU A 278 2.82 0.86 -12.60
N GLN A 279 4.09 1.25 -12.56
CA GLN A 279 4.55 2.64 -12.68
C GLN A 279 3.85 3.58 -11.67
N LEU A 280 3.72 3.10 -10.41
CA LEU A 280 3.05 3.85 -9.35
C LEU A 280 3.76 5.19 -9.11
N PHE A 281 2.96 6.26 -9.15
CA PHE A 281 3.42 7.63 -8.93
C PHE A 281 4.46 8.12 -9.94
N GLU A 282 4.53 7.50 -11.11
CA GLU A 282 5.33 7.95 -12.24
C GLU A 282 4.45 8.76 -13.19
N ASN A 283 4.81 10.02 -13.40
CA ASN A 283 4.11 10.88 -14.37
C ASN A 283 4.74 10.66 -15.75
N ASN A 284 4.11 9.83 -16.56
CA ASN A 284 4.54 9.46 -17.90
C ASN A 284 3.62 10.02 -19.00
N TYR A 285 2.73 10.99 -18.67
CA TYR A 285 1.73 11.55 -19.58
C TYR A 285 1.98 13.02 -19.89
#